data_0b23c21f3db87ef85d3eb3d20158f3ac
#
_entry.id   0b23c21f3db87ef85d3eb3d20158f3ac
#
_cell.length_a   1.000
_cell.length_b   1.000
_cell.length_c   1.000
_cell.angle_alpha   90.00
_cell.angle_beta   90.00
_cell.angle_gamma   90.00
#
_symmetry.space_group_name_H-M   'P 1'
#
loop_
_entity.id
_entity.type
_entity.pdbx_description
1 polymer ?
#
loop_
_entity_poly.entity_id
_entity_poly.type
_entity_poly.pdbx_seq_one_letter_code
_entity_poly.pdbx_strand_id
1 'polypeptide(L)'
;MPSSLSPEQVQHYQSQGVLYPLPVMPDHEIAALRDQYMAHSATLKGRTNQKPHLLFTWLDRLVRDPRILDAVESLHGPNLLCWGAQFFAKPVGDAAYVSWHQDATYWGLSSHDVVTAWVALTPSTEQSGCMQVVPGTHHSQVKHEDLFDDSNLLSRGQEVAVKVDPASVVNVELQPGEMSLHHVLLFHGSNPNRASLPRVGFAIRYIPTHVRQLSPIRDSALLVRGRDDYGHFDPEQSPVADMDPAAVACHAAAIERQLRILYTGAQARGKLNPTREIEAKS
;
A
#
# COMPACT_ATOMS: atom_id res chain seq x y z
N MET A 1 14.42 -15.61 12.75
CA MET A 1 13.14 -16.28 13.08
C MET A 1 12.54 -16.78 11.79
N PRO A 2 11.79 -17.90 11.77
CA PRO A 2 11.12 -18.29 10.53
C PRO A 2 10.13 -17.20 10.13
N SER A 3 10.25 -16.73 8.91
CA SER A 3 9.41 -15.64 8.36
C SER A 3 8.17 -16.21 7.66
N SER A 4 8.13 -17.52 7.41
CA SER A 4 6.97 -18.23 6.86
C SER A 4 5.84 -18.29 7.87
N LEU A 5 4.61 -18.13 7.40
CA LEU A 5 3.42 -18.25 8.25
C LEU A 5 3.15 -19.71 8.62
N SER A 6 2.67 -19.94 9.84
CA SER A 6 2.15 -21.26 10.21
C SER A 6 0.82 -21.54 9.49
N PRO A 7 0.41 -22.82 9.39
CA PRO A 7 -0.90 -23.17 8.83
C PRO A 7 -2.07 -22.45 9.51
N GLU A 8 -2.00 -22.26 10.83
CA GLU A 8 -3.00 -21.57 11.63
C GLU A 8 -3.05 -20.08 11.28
N GLN A 9 -1.90 -19.44 11.06
CA GLN A 9 -1.81 -18.04 10.61
C GLN A 9 -2.39 -17.87 9.22
N VAL A 10 -2.09 -18.80 8.29
CA VAL A 10 -2.68 -18.80 6.94
C VAL A 10 -4.20 -18.94 7.03
N GLN A 11 -4.70 -19.89 7.82
CA GLN A 11 -6.13 -20.09 8.02
C GLN A 11 -6.80 -18.86 8.66
N HIS A 12 -6.14 -18.22 9.64
CA HIS A 12 -6.63 -16.98 10.25
C HIS A 12 -6.76 -15.87 9.20
N TYR A 13 -5.71 -15.65 8.40
CA TYR A 13 -5.75 -14.67 7.32
C TYR A 13 -6.89 -14.97 6.32
N GLN A 14 -7.04 -16.21 5.91
CA GLN A 14 -8.11 -16.62 4.97
C GLN A 14 -9.51 -16.41 5.53
N SER A 15 -9.71 -16.51 6.84
CA SER A 15 -11.01 -16.32 7.48
C SER A 15 -11.31 -14.88 7.88
N GLN A 16 -10.28 -14.12 8.28
CA GLN A 16 -10.45 -12.77 8.80
C GLN A 16 -10.06 -11.67 7.80
N GLY A 17 -9.25 -12.00 6.77
CA GLY A 17 -8.72 -11.04 5.81
C GLY A 17 -7.58 -10.16 6.33
N VAL A 18 -7.12 -10.40 7.55
CA VAL A 18 -6.04 -9.66 8.21
C VAL A 18 -5.24 -10.57 9.10
N LEU A 19 -3.93 -10.32 9.20
CA LEU A 19 -3.02 -10.99 10.14
C LEU A 19 -2.04 -9.97 10.71
N TYR A 20 -2.00 -9.83 12.02
CA TYR A 20 -1.10 -8.94 12.76
C TYR A 20 -1.08 -9.30 14.26
N PRO A 21 -0.11 -8.80 15.07
CA PRO A 21 1.16 -8.25 14.62
C PRO A 21 2.10 -9.35 14.14
N LEU A 22 2.92 -9.03 13.12
CA LEU A 22 4.00 -9.91 12.65
C LEU A 22 5.33 -9.18 12.83
N PRO A 23 6.24 -9.63 13.70
CA PRO A 23 7.56 -9.03 13.84
C PRO A 23 8.41 -9.36 12.61
N VAL A 24 8.95 -8.34 11.95
CA VAL A 24 9.77 -8.48 10.73
C VAL A 24 11.14 -7.87 10.85
N MET A 25 11.32 -6.84 11.67
CA MET A 25 12.62 -6.14 11.78
C MET A 25 12.96 -5.84 13.24
N PRO A 26 14.22 -6.00 13.65
CA PRO A 26 14.66 -5.55 14.96
C PRO A 26 14.75 -4.02 15.04
N ASP A 27 14.76 -3.49 16.27
CA ASP A 27 14.69 -2.05 16.55
C ASP A 27 15.74 -1.23 15.82
N HIS A 28 16.96 -1.72 15.68
CA HIS A 28 18.05 -0.98 15.04
C HIS A 28 17.88 -0.87 13.52
N GLU A 29 17.30 -1.88 12.86
CA GLU A 29 17.03 -1.84 11.42
C GLU A 29 15.86 -0.88 11.12
N ILE A 30 14.76 -0.99 11.91
CA ILE A 30 13.62 -0.10 11.71
C ILE A 30 13.95 1.35 12.07
N ALA A 31 14.84 1.59 13.04
CA ALA A 31 15.35 2.92 13.33
C ALA A 31 16.10 3.51 12.14
N ALA A 32 16.96 2.73 11.47
CA ALA A 32 17.67 3.16 10.27
C ALA A 32 16.70 3.48 9.11
N LEU A 33 15.65 2.68 8.89
CA LEU A 33 14.62 2.97 7.89
C LEU A 33 13.84 4.23 8.22
N ARG A 34 13.50 4.45 9.48
CA ARG A 34 12.85 5.68 9.94
C ARG A 34 13.74 6.91 9.70
N ASP A 35 15.03 6.83 9.98
CA ASP A 35 15.98 7.93 9.75
C ASP A 35 16.09 8.24 8.25
N GLN A 36 16.13 7.22 7.38
CA GLN A 36 16.05 7.39 5.92
C GLN A 36 14.75 8.08 5.50
N TYR A 37 13.60 7.64 6.03
CA TYR A 37 12.33 8.30 5.75
C TYR A 37 12.35 9.77 6.17
N MET A 38 12.83 10.08 7.37
CA MET A 38 12.89 11.46 7.88
C MET A 38 13.77 12.34 7.00
N ALA A 39 14.95 11.84 6.56
CA ALA A 39 15.86 12.55 5.67
C ALA A 39 15.23 12.86 4.29
N HIS A 40 14.34 11.99 3.79
CA HIS A 40 13.74 12.11 2.46
C HIS A 40 12.25 12.51 2.48
N SER A 41 11.67 12.82 3.66
CA SER A 41 10.24 13.08 3.82
C SER A 41 9.72 14.27 3.00
N ALA A 42 10.57 15.25 2.73
CA ALA A 42 10.23 16.38 1.88
C ALA A 42 10.06 15.98 0.39
N THR A 43 10.82 14.99 -0.06
CA THR A 43 10.77 14.43 -1.43
C THR A 43 9.64 13.42 -1.57
N LEU A 44 9.38 12.61 -0.54
CA LEU A 44 8.37 11.52 -0.53
C LEU A 44 6.94 12.08 -0.38
N LYS A 45 6.50 12.90 -1.35
CA LYS A 45 5.17 13.53 -1.39
C LYS A 45 4.55 13.41 -2.78
N GLY A 46 3.22 13.46 -2.84
CA GLY A 46 2.51 13.43 -4.11
C GLY A 46 2.88 12.22 -4.95
N ARG A 47 3.27 12.45 -6.21
CA ARG A 47 3.66 11.37 -7.14
C ARG A 47 4.89 10.59 -6.70
N THR A 48 5.87 11.24 -6.05
CA THR A 48 7.09 10.56 -5.56
C THR A 48 6.84 9.65 -4.35
N ASN A 49 5.70 9.78 -3.69
CA ASN A 49 5.24 8.82 -2.67
C ASN A 49 4.58 7.58 -3.29
N GLN A 50 4.27 7.56 -4.58
CA GLN A 50 3.76 6.38 -5.27
C GLN A 50 4.94 5.58 -5.83
N LYS A 51 5.01 4.28 -5.60
CA LYS A 51 6.12 3.40 -6.02
C LYS A 51 7.53 3.95 -5.69
N PRO A 52 7.78 4.51 -4.47
CA PRO A 52 9.07 5.14 -4.16
C PRO A 52 10.24 4.14 -4.13
N HIS A 53 9.96 2.84 -4.10
CA HIS A 53 10.94 1.78 -4.24
C HIS A 53 11.65 1.77 -5.62
N LEU A 54 11.09 2.45 -6.62
CA LEU A 54 11.73 2.68 -7.93
C LEU A 54 12.68 3.88 -7.90
N LEU A 55 12.68 4.68 -6.85
CA LEU A 55 13.49 5.90 -6.70
C LEU A 55 14.60 5.77 -5.67
N PHE A 56 14.40 4.92 -4.65
CA PHE A 56 15.28 4.81 -3.49
C PHE A 56 15.73 3.36 -3.29
N THR A 57 17.04 3.15 -3.27
CA THR A 57 17.66 1.83 -3.12
C THR A 57 17.30 1.15 -1.80
N TRP A 58 17.11 1.92 -0.72
CA TRP A 58 16.72 1.39 0.57
C TRP A 58 15.26 0.90 0.59
N LEU A 59 14.38 1.49 -0.21
CA LEU A 59 13.00 1.02 -0.38
C LEU A 59 12.92 -0.18 -1.34
N ASP A 60 13.76 -0.23 -2.37
CA ASP A 60 13.88 -1.43 -3.21
C ASP A 60 14.35 -2.63 -2.36
N ARG A 61 15.30 -2.44 -1.45
CA ARG A 61 15.69 -3.48 -0.49
C ARG A 61 14.54 -3.88 0.43
N LEU A 62 13.75 -2.91 0.91
CA LEU A 62 12.62 -3.18 1.81
C LEU A 62 11.52 -4.01 1.13
N VAL A 63 11.14 -3.69 -0.11
CA VAL A 63 10.11 -4.48 -0.83
C VAL A 63 10.60 -5.87 -1.23
N ARG A 64 11.91 -6.13 -1.13
CA ARG A 64 12.55 -7.44 -1.36
C ARG A 64 12.99 -8.13 -0.07
N ASP A 65 12.67 -7.57 1.09
CA ASP A 65 13.09 -8.17 2.37
C ASP A 65 12.52 -9.59 2.50
N PRO A 66 13.37 -10.61 2.68
CA PRO A 66 12.94 -12.00 2.73
C PRO A 66 11.95 -12.26 3.87
N ARG A 67 12.04 -11.53 4.98
CA ARG A 67 11.13 -11.70 6.13
C ARG A 67 9.70 -11.30 5.80
N ILE A 68 9.52 -10.30 4.92
CA ILE A 68 8.21 -9.90 4.40
C ILE A 68 7.77 -10.89 3.31
N LEU A 69 8.68 -11.20 2.37
CA LEU A 69 8.36 -12.04 1.21
C LEU A 69 8.03 -13.49 1.60
N ASP A 70 8.64 -14.05 2.66
CA ASP A 70 8.34 -15.42 3.14
C ASP A 70 6.90 -15.50 3.67
N ALA A 71 6.45 -14.46 4.40
CA ALA A 71 5.07 -14.38 4.87
C ALA A 71 4.08 -14.23 3.71
N VAL A 72 4.41 -13.40 2.71
CA VAL A 72 3.59 -13.20 1.50
C VAL A 72 3.56 -14.46 0.64
N GLU A 73 4.69 -15.15 0.47
CA GLU A 73 4.77 -16.43 -0.25
C GLU A 73 3.87 -17.49 0.37
N SER A 74 3.76 -17.51 1.71
CA SER A 74 2.86 -18.44 2.40
C SER A 74 1.37 -18.26 2.03
N LEU A 75 1.00 -17.07 1.52
CA LEU A 75 -0.37 -16.75 1.09
C LEU A 75 -0.57 -16.88 -0.42
N HIS A 76 0.42 -16.49 -1.22
CA HIS A 76 0.27 -16.31 -2.66
C HIS A 76 1.24 -17.14 -3.52
N GLY A 77 2.08 -17.97 -2.88
CA GLY A 77 3.07 -18.80 -3.57
C GLY A 77 4.34 -18.02 -3.96
N PRO A 78 5.30 -18.70 -4.64
CA PRO A 78 6.69 -18.26 -4.74
C PRO A 78 6.96 -17.21 -5.83
N ASN A 79 6.01 -16.90 -6.70
CA ASN A 79 6.21 -16.01 -7.84
C ASN A 79 5.48 -14.68 -7.60
N LEU A 80 6.22 -13.67 -7.14
CA LEU A 80 5.64 -12.44 -6.60
C LEU A 80 6.14 -11.19 -7.31
N LEU A 81 5.20 -10.30 -7.62
CA LEU A 81 5.44 -8.93 -8.04
C LEU A 81 5.12 -7.94 -6.91
N CYS A 82 5.95 -6.93 -6.72
CA CYS A 82 5.55 -5.70 -6.04
C CYS A 82 4.84 -4.81 -7.08
N TRP A 83 3.52 -4.74 -6.98
CA TRP A 83 2.70 -3.92 -7.89
C TRP A 83 2.68 -2.46 -7.49
N GLY A 84 2.79 -2.16 -6.21
CA GLY A 84 2.82 -0.79 -5.71
C GLY A 84 3.32 -0.69 -4.28
N ALA A 85 3.83 0.47 -3.91
CA ALA A 85 4.18 0.78 -2.53
C ALA A 85 4.03 2.27 -2.28
N GLN A 86 3.73 2.65 -1.02
CA GLN A 86 3.66 4.05 -0.62
C GLN A 86 3.73 4.22 0.89
N PHE A 87 4.14 5.39 1.33
CA PHE A 87 4.03 5.78 2.73
C PHE A 87 2.63 6.30 3.06
N PHE A 88 2.14 5.87 4.20
CA PHE A 88 1.01 6.49 4.89
C PHE A 88 1.55 7.15 6.15
N ALA A 89 1.70 8.46 6.11
CA ALA A 89 2.20 9.24 7.22
C ALA A 89 1.13 10.21 7.74
N LYS A 90 1.00 10.28 9.05
CA LYS A 90 0.14 11.24 9.76
C LYS A 90 0.99 12.04 10.74
N PRO A 91 1.31 13.31 10.42
CA PRO A 91 1.97 14.23 11.35
C PRO A 91 1.22 14.37 12.69
N VAL A 92 1.88 14.92 13.68
CA VAL A 92 1.26 15.24 14.98
C VAL A 92 0.11 16.22 14.77
N GLY A 93 -1.07 15.89 15.30
CA GLY A 93 -2.26 16.76 15.23
C GLY A 93 -2.85 16.90 13.83
N ASP A 94 -2.43 16.07 12.87
CA ASP A 94 -2.98 16.09 11.51
C ASP A 94 -4.43 15.59 11.52
N ALA A 95 -5.33 16.37 10.91
CA ALA A 95 -6.72 16.00 10.71
C ALA A 95 -6.93 14.92 9.63
N ALA A 96 -5.86 14.52 8.91
CA ALA A 96 -5.94 13.55 7.85
C ALA A 96 -6.40 12.17 8.34
N TYR A 97 -7.36 11.62 7.63
CA TYR A 97 -7.94 10.30 7.89
C TYR A 97 -7.93 9.44 6.63
N VAL A 98 -8.28 8.18 6.78
CA VAL A 98 -8.59 7.28 5.65
C VAL A 98 -10.01 6.79 5.85
N SER A 99 -10.91 7.08 4.91
CA SER A 99 -12.28 6.60 4.92
C SER A 99 -12.34 5.07 4.86
N TRP A 100 -13.45 4.49 5.29
CA TRP A 100 -13.70 3.07 5.13
C TRP A 100 -13.76 2.69 3.66
N HIS A 101 -12.89 1.80 3.22
CA HIS A 101 -12.78 1.41 1.81
C HIS A 101 -12.28 -0.02 1.65
N GLN A 102 -12.38 -0.51 0.43
CA GLN A 102 -11.69 -1.69 -0.10
C GLN A 102 -10.72 -1.22 -1.17
N ASP A 103 -9.49 -1.65 -1.11
CA ASP A 103 -8.43 -1.23 -2.03
C ASP A 103 -8.71 -1.58 -3.51
N ALA A 104 -9.33 -2.75 -3.76
CA ALA A 104 -9.54 -3.27 -5.12
C ALA A 104 -10.39 -2.38 -6.04
N THR A 105 -11.16 -1.46 -5.51
CA THR A 105 -12.28 -0.80 -6.22
C THR A 105 -11.89 -0.15 -7.54
N TYR A 106 -10.70 0.44 -7.62
CA TYR A 106 -10.24 1.17 -8.82
C TYR A 106 -8.93 0.62 -9.41
N TRP A 107 -8.47 -0.54 -8.93
CA TRP A 107 -7.19 -1.08 -9.38
C TRP A 107 -7.26 -1.85 -10.69
N GLY A 108 -8.45 -2.36 -11.05
CA GLY A 108 -8.69 -3.05 -12.31
C GLY A 108 -7.88 -4.33 -12.49
N LEU A 109 -7.51 -5.00 -11.39
CA LEU A 109 -6.79 -6.27 -11.45
C LEU A 109 -7.75 -7.44 -11.70
N SER A 110 -7.28 -8.49 -12.36
CA SER A 110 -8.07 -9.65 -12.77
C SER A 110 -8.43 -10.60 -11.63
N SER A 111 -7.79 -10.46 -10.49
CA SER A 111 -7.99 -11.27 -9.30
C SER A 111 -7.89 -10.41 -8.05
N HIS A 112 -8.48 -10.87 -6.95
CA HIS A 112 -8.31 -10.30 -5.64
C HIS A 112 -7.14 -10.96 -4.86
N ASP A 113 -6.30 -11.73 -5.55
CA ASP A 113 -5.06 -12.28 -5.00
C ASP A 113 -4.02 -11.17 -4.82
N VAL A 114 -4.34 -10.25 -3.94
CA VAL A 114 -3.51 -9.10 -3.58
C VAL A 114 -3.41 -9.03 -2.07
N VAL A 115 -2.20 -9.00 -1.55
CA VAL A 115 -1.94 -8.76 -0.14
C VAL A 115 -1.15 -7.46 0.02
N THR A 116 -1.60 -6.63 0.94
CA THR A 116 -0.83 -5.47 1.38
C THR A 116 -0.09 -5.80 2.67
N ALA A 117 1.25 -5.72 2.63
CA ALA A 117 2.09 -5.72 3.81
C ALA A 117 2.28 -4.26 4.26
N TRP A 118 1.79 -3.93 5.46
CA TRP A 118 1.93 -2.60 6.03
C TRP A 118 2.93 -2.63 7.19
N VAL A 119 4.12 -2.07 6.98
CA VAL A 119 5.24 -2.07 7.93
C VAL A 119 5.24 -0.78 8.75
N ALA A 120 5.20 -0.90 10.08
CA ALA A 120 5.24 0.24 11.00
C ALA A 120 6.68 0.75 11.20
N LEU A 121 6.96 2.01 10.83
CA LEU A 121 8.24 2.68 11.11
C LEU A 121 8.21 3.42 12.46
N THR A 122 7.04 3.79 12.93
CA THR A 122 6.77 4.42 14.22
C THR A 122 5.64 3.68 14.93
N PRO A 123 5.41 3.86 16.24
CA PRO A 123 4.26 3.25 16.91
C PRO A 123 2.95 3.61 16.19
N SER A 124 2.18 2.59 15.83
CA SER A 124 0.87 2.71 15.21
C SER A 124 -0.17 2.25 16.22
N THR A 125 -0.72 3.18 16.98
CA THR A 125 -1.69 2.96 18.06
C THR A 125 -3.02 3.62 17.73
N GLU A 126 -4.06 3.31 18.49
CA GLU A 126 -5.36 3.97 18.36
C GLU A 126 -5.22 5.50 18.40
N GLN A 127 -4.44 6.03 19.35
CA GLN A 127 -4.20 7.47 19.48
C GLN A 127 -3.46 8.08 18.30
N SER A 128 -2.53 7.35 17.68
CA SER A 128 -1.82 7.81 16.48
C SER A 128 -2.59 7.59 15.18
N GLY A 129 -3.83 7.10 15.26
CA GLY A 129 -4.68 6.79 14.12
C GLY A 129 -4.20 5.56 13.35
N CYS A 130 -4.00 4.43 14.05
CA CYS A 130 -3.68 3.14 13.43
C CYS A 130 -4.75 2.73 12.42
N MET A 131 -4.43 1.74 11.60
CA MET A 131 -5.43 1.14 10.73
C MET A 131 -6.52 0.47 11.56
N GLN A 132 -7.76 0.68 11.17
CA GLN A 132 -8.95 0.00 11.68
C GLN A 132 -9.48 -0.93 10.60
N VAL A 133 -9.95 -2.09 10.98
CA VAL A 133 -10.47 -3.11 10.05
C VAL A 133 -11.80 -3.68 10.55
N VAL A 134 -12.57 -4.25 9.64
CA VAL A 134 -13.72 -5.10 9.97
C VAL A 134 -13.39 -6.52 9.49
N PRO A 135 -12.94 -7.41 10.38
CA PRO A 135 -12.55 -8.77 10.01
C PRO A 135 -13.69 -9.53 9.32
N GLY A 136 -13.34 -10.38 8.36
CA GLY A 136 -14.31 -11.20 7.61
C GLY A 136 -15.03 -10.48 6.47
N THR A 137 -14.82 -9.18 6.24
CA THR A 137 -15.51 -8.42 5.16
C THR A 137 -14.90 -8.61 3.78
N HIS A 138 -13.77 -9.30 3.67
CA HIS A 138 -13.01 -9.47 2.41
C HIS A 138 -13.61 -10.51 1.45
N HIS A 139 -14.71 -11.16 1.80
CA HIS A 139 -15.32 -12.19 0.95
C HIS A 139 -16.15 -11.61 -0.21
N SER A 140 -16.46 -10.32 -0.18
CA SER A 140 -17.24 -9.67 -1.25
C SER A 140 -16.83 -8.22 -1.46
N GLN A 141 -16.83 -7.78 -2.70
CA GLN A 141 -16.66 -6.37 -3.04
C GLN A 141 -17.98 -5.63 -2.93
N VAL A 142 -17.96 -4.42 -2.35
CA VAL A 142 -19.10 -3.55 -2.25
C VAL A 142 -18.93 -2.30 -3.09
N LYS A 143 -20.05 -1.59 -3.35
CA LYS A 143 -20.00 -0.31 -4.06
C LYS A 143 -19.28 0.74 -3.21
N HIS A 144 -18.50 1.59 -3.88
CA HIS A 144 -17.87 2.78 -3.28
C HIS A 144 -18.43 4.05 -3.92
N GLU A 145 -18.32 5.14 -3.17
CA GLU A 145 -18.62 6.50 -3.62
C GLU A 145 -17.37 7.36 -3.51
N ASP A 146 -17.14 8.24 -4.48
CA ASP A 146 -16.01 9.16 -4.49
C ASP A 146 -16.42 10.47 -3.81
N LEU A 147 -15.83 10.79 -2.66
CA LEU A 147 -16.14 12.00 -1.89
C LEU A 147 -15.20 13.16 -2.20
N PHE A 148 -13.95 12.86 -2.66
CA PHE A 148 -12.91 13.86 -2.98
C PHE A 148 -12.60 14.83 -1.84
N ASP A 149 -12.68 14.36 -0.58
CA ASP A 149 -12.32 15.13 0.60
C ASP A 149 -10.81 15.31 0.69
N ASP A 150 -10.36 16.56 0.80
CA ASP A 150 -8.94 16.90 0.89
C ASP A 150 -8.25 16.43 2.17
N SER A 151 -9.00 16.16 3.24
CA SER A 151 -8.49 15.57 4.48
C SER A 151 -8.35 14.03 4.38
N ASN A 152 -8.92 13.40 3.37
CA ASN A 152 -8.78 11.98 3.12
C ASN A 152 -7.46 11.69 2.42
N LEU A 153 -6.68 10.72 2.94
CA LEU A 153 -5.38 10.33 2.34
C LEU A 153 -5.54 9.54 1.03
N LEU A 154 -6.73 9.01 0.74
CA LEU A 154 -6.99 8.28 -0.50
C LEU A 154 -7.06 9.23 -1.70
N SER A 155 -6.54 8.78 -2.84
CA SER A 155 -6.40 9.60 -4.07
C SER A 155 -7.74 10.15 -4.59
N ARG A 156 -8.82 9.36 -4.47
CA ARG A 156 -10.19 9.71 -4.88
C ARG A 156 -11.09 10.01 -3.68
N GLY A 157 -10.59 9.80 -2.44
CA GLY A 157 -11.39 9.91 -1.23
C GLY A 157 -12.57 8.92 -1.21
N GLN A 158 -12.38 7.74 -1.81
CA GLN A 158 -13.43 6.73 -1.92
C GLN A 158 -13.86 6.20 -0.55
N GLU A 159 -15.16 5.90 -0.42
CA GLU A 159 -15.74 5.35 0.79
C GLU A 159 -16.73 4.22 0.43
N VAL A 160 -16.79 3.18 1.27
CA VAL A 160 -17.81 2.12 1.10
C VAL A 160 -19.21 2.69 1.28
N ALA A 161 -20.11 2.37 0.35
CA ALA A 161 -21.51 2.81 0.39
C ALA A 161 -22.35 1.98 1.39
N VAL A 162 -21.75 1.52 2.49
CA VAL A 162 -22.40 0.75 3.55
C VAL A 162 -21.97 1.29 4.92
N LYS A 163 -22.90 1.30 5.87
CA LYS A 163 -22.60 1.72 7.23
C LYS A 163 -21.80 0.63 7.94
N VAL A 164 -20.60 0.98 8.40
CA VAL A 164 -19.76 0.11 9.24
C VAL A 164 -20.30 0.13 10.68
N ASP A 165 -20.53 -1.06 11.24
CA ASP A 165 -20.92 -1.19 12.65
C ASP A 165 -19.68 -0.96 13.54
N PRO A 166 -19.68 0.07 14.43
CA PRO A 166 -18.56 0.34 15.30
C PRO A 166 -18.19 -0.83 16.23
N ALA A 167 -19.13 -1.70 16.58
CA ALA A 167 -18.90 -2.86 17.44
C ALA A 167 -18.08 -3.97 16.75
N SER A 168 -18.02 -3.97 15.42
CA SER A 168 -17.25 -4.92 14.62
C SER A 168 -15.83 -4.43 14.28
N VAL A 169 -15.50 -3.18 14.63
CA VAL A 169 -14.22 -2.56 14.31
C VAL A 169 -13.11 -3.03 15.24
N VAL A 170 -11.96 -3.38 14.65
CA VAL A 170 -10.76 -3.78 15.37
C VAL A 170 -9.60 -2.85 15.01
N ASN A 171 -8.87 -2.38 16.01
CA ASN A 171 -7.66 -1.57 15.83
C ASN A 171 -6.46 -2.48 15.52
N VAL A 172 -5.76 -2.21 14.43
CA VAL A 172 -4.52 -2.88 14.04
C VAL A 172 -3.35 -2.11 14.64
N GLU A 173 -3.08 -2.36 15.92
CA GLU A 173 -1.96 -1.73 16.61
C GLU A 173 -0.66 -2.47 16.34
N LEU A 174 0.40 -1.71 16.04
CA LEU A 174 1.73 -2.24 15.69
C LEU A 174 2.83 -1.44 16.37
N GLN A 175 3.85 -2.14 16.86
CA GLN A 175 5.11 -1.54 17.27
C GLN A 175 6.02 -1.31 16.05
N PRO A 176 7.01 -0.41 16.13
CA PRO A 176 8.01 -0.25 15.08
C PRO A 176 8.70 -1.60 14.77
N GLY A 177 8.83 -1.94 13.48
CA GLY A 177 9.38 -3.23 13.06
C GLY A 177 8.39 -4.38 13.00
N GLU A 178 7.13 -4.14 13.35
CA GLU A 178 6.03 -5.07 13.09
C GLU A 178 5.30 -4.70 11.79
N MET A 179 4.63 -5.69 11.20
CA MET A 179 3.76 -5.49 10.06
C MET A 179 2.38 -6.13 10.25
N SER A 180 1.42 -5.67 9.48
CA SER A 180 0.17 -6.37 9.18
C SER A 180 0.15 -6.84 7.74
N LEU A 181 -0.53 -7.96 7.48
CA LEU A 181 -0.94 -8.39 6.15
C LEU A 181 -2.45 -8.23 6.05
N HIS A 182 -2.96 -7.57 5.02
CA HIS A 182 -4.40 -7.44 4.81
C HIS A 182 -4.79 -7.66 3.36
N HIS A 183 -5.96 -8.25 3.19
CA HIS A 183 -6.54 -8.59 1.91
C HIS A 183 -7.11 -7.34 1.23
N VAL A 184 -6.99 -7.27 -0.10
CA VAL A 184 -7.42 -6.13 -0.92
C VAL A 184 -8.91 -5.76 -0.80
N LEU A 185 -9.76 -6.70 -0.41
CA LEU A 185 -11.19 -6.48 -0.17
C LEU A 185 -11.55 -6.28 1.30
N LEU A 186 -10.60 -6.26 2.23
CA LEU A 186 -10.90 -6.02 3.62
C LEU A 186 -11.37 -4.58 3.82
N PHE A 187 -12.49 -4.38 4.54
CA PHE A 187 -12.89 -3.04 4.95
C PHE A 187 -11.88 -2.50 5.93
N HIS A 188 -11.26 -1.40 5.56
CA HIS A 188 -10.30 -0.73 6.43
C HIS A 188 -10.36 0.80 6.29
N GLY A 189 -9.86 1.46 7.31
CA GLY A 189 -9.81 2.91 7.39
C GLY A 189 -8.87 3.34 8.49
N SER A 190 -8.78 4.64 8.80
CA SER A 190 -8.01 5.10 9.96
C SER A 190 -8.41 6.51 10.38
N ASN A 191 -8.49 6.74 11.68
CA ASN A 191 -8.78 8.03 12.29
C ASN A 191 -7.58 9.01 12.19
N PRO A 192 -7.78 10.30 12.40
CA PRO A 192 -6.71 11.28 12.56
C PRO A 192 -5.69 10.91 13.66
N ASN A 193 -4.46 11.43 13.53
CA ASN A 193 -3.44 11.29 14.56
C ASN A 193 -3.67 12.31 15.69
N ARG A 194 -3.93 11.81 16.88
CA ARG A 194 -4.09 12.61 18.14
C ARG A 194 -2.93 12.39 19.11
N ALA A 195 -1.92 11.60 18.73
CA ALA A 195 -0.75 11.36 19.57
C ALA A 195 0.27 12.51 19.46
N SER A 196 1.24 12.53 20.37
CA SER A 196 2.34 13.49 20.39
C SER A 196 3.49 13.16 19.43
N LEU A 197 3.41 12.03 18.71
CA LEU A 197 4.40 11.58 17.74
C LEU A 197 3.76 11.33 16.37
N PRO A 198 4.50 11.52 15.27
CA PRO A 198 3.98 11.19 13.96
C PRO A 198 3.83 9.66 13.80
N ARG A 199 2.79 9.23 13.07
CA ARG A 199 2.64 7.85 12.64
C ARG A 199 3.11 7.71 11.20
N VAL A 200 4.07 6.82 10.98
CA VAL A 200 4.63 6.51 9.66
C VAL A 200 4.59 5.01 9.43
N GLY A 201 3.96 4.60 8.34
CA GLY A 201 3.98 3.22 7.88
C GLY A 201 4.18 3.14 6.38
N PHE A 202 4.73 2.03 5.93
CA PHE A 202 4.99 1.75 4.53
C PHE A 202 4.13 0.58 4.07
N ALA A 203 3.22 0.82 3.14
CA ALA A 203 2.33 -0.17 2.55
C ALA A 203 2.95 -0.70 1.26
N ILE A 204 3.07 -2.02 1.13
CA ILE A 204 3.62 -2.72 -0.05
C ILE A 204 2.55 -3.67 -0.55
N ARG A 205 2.15 -3.54 -1.81
CA ARG A 205 1.13 -4.36 -2.45
C ARG A 205 1.78 -5.42 -3.31
N TYR A 206 1.63 -6.67 -2.90
CA TYR A 206 2.16 -7.82 -3.60
C TYR A 206 1.04 -8.56 -4.34
N ILE A 207 1.36 -9.04 -5.54
CA ILE A 207 0.47 -9.85 -6.38
C ILE A 207 1.25 -11.06 -6.92
N PRO A 208 0.60 -12.22 -7.09
CA PRO A 208 1.15 -13.32 -7.89
C PRO A 208 1.31 -12.93 -9.36
N THR A 209 2.28 -13.51 -10.04
CA THR A 209 2.58 -13.18 -11.45
C THR A 209 1.45 -13.53 -12.44
N HIS A 210 0.51 -14.41 -12.06
CA HIS A 210 -0.66 -14.74 -12.89
C HIS A 210 -1.74 -13.64 -12.93
N VAL A 211 -1.72 -12.71 -11.98
CA VAL A 211 -2.62 -11.54 -11.96
C VAL A 211 -2.28 -10.64 -13.14
N ARG A 212 -3.32 -10.05 -13.77
CA ARG A 212 -3.15 -9.13 -14.90
C ARG A 212 -3.96 -7.85 -14.71
N GLN A 213 -3.55 -6.79 -15.39
CA GLN A 213 -4.34 -5.57 -15.51
C GLN A 213 -5.46 -5.76 -16.53
N LEU A 214 -6.70 -5.39 -16.16
CA LEU A 214 -7.88 -5.46 -17.05
C LEU A 214 -8.08 -4.19 -17.88
N SER A 215 -7.45 -3.07 -17.50
CA SER A 215 -7.44 -1.84 -18.29
C SER A 215 -6.75 -2.08 -19.64
N PRO A 216 -7.14 -1.36 -20.73
CA PRO A 216 -6.38 -1.36 -21.98
C PRO A 216 -4.98 -0.73 -21.84
N ILE A 217 -4.73 -0.02 -20.75
CA ILE A 217 -3.41 0.53 -20.42
C ILE A 217 -2.58 -0.57 -19.75
N ARG A 218 -1.47 -0.95 -20.39
CA ARG A 218 -0.54 -1.91 -19.83
C ARG A 218 0.19 -1.28 -18.64
N ASP A 219 0.02 -1.85 -17.45
CA ASP A 219 0.67 -1.40 -16.23
C ASP A 219 2.05 -2.05 -16.05
N SER A 220 2.80 -1.65 -15.04
CA SER A 220 4.13 -2.15 -14.72
C SER A 220 4.23 -2.65 -13.28
N ALA A 221 5.12 -3.62 -13.05
CA ALA A 221 5.37 -4.17 -11.71
C ALA A 221 6.81 -4.68 -11.58
N LEU A 222 7.32 -4.71 -10.35
CA LEU A 222 8.66 -5.17 -10.03
C LEU A 222 8.64 -6.64 -9.62
N LEU A 223 9.37 -7.52 -10.33
CA LEU A 223 9.57 -8.90 -9.87
C LEU A 223 10.45 -8.89 -8.63
N VAL A 224 9.91 -9.35 -7.50
CA VAL A 224 10.61 -9.36 -6.20
C VAL A 224 10.98 -10.77 -5.73
N ARG A 225 10.28 -11.81 -6.21
CA ARG A 225 10.57 -13.21 -5.88
C ARG A 225 10.15 -14.14 -7.02
N GLY A 226 10.90 -15.25 -7.21
CA GLY A 226 10.58 -16.28 -8.19
C GLY A 226 10.78 -15.87 -9.63
N ARG A 227 9.85 -16.23 -10.49
CA ARG A 227 9.89 -15.95 -11.94
C ARG A 227 8.51 -15.50 -12.45
N ASP A 228 8.51 -14.72 -13.51
CA ASP A 228 7.29 -14.30 -14.20
C ASP A 228 7.19 -15.03 -15.55
N ASP A 229 6.38 -16.09 -15.60
CA ASP A 229 6.13 -16.86 -16.80
C ASP A 229 4.98 -16.29 -17.65
N TYR A 230 4.27 -15.26 -17.14
CA TYR A 230 3.08 -14.68 -17.78
C TYR A 230 3.36 -13.39 -18.54
N GLY A 231 4.26 -12.55 -18.01
CA GLY A 231 4.60 -11.27 -18.64
C GLY A 231 3.41 -10.30 -18.77
N HIS A 232 2.50 -10.29 -17.80
CA HIS A 232 1.30 -9.46 -17.86
C HIS A 232 1.58 -7.97 -17.59
N PHE A 233 2.68 -7.65 -16.92
CA PHE A 233 3.12 -6.30 -16.63
C PHE A 233 4.43 -5.97 -17.34
N ASP A 234 4.66 -4.69 -17.63
CA ASP A 234 5.99 -4.24 -18.04
C ASP A 234 6.94 -4.37 -16.84
N PRO A 235 8.15 -4.96 -17.03
CA PRO A 235 9.07 -5.16 -15.93
C PRO A 235 9.66 -3.82 -15.45
N GLU A 236 9.53 -3.54 -14.16
CA GLU A 236 10.20 -2.43 -13.50
C GLU A 236 11.64 -2.82 -13.11
N GLN A 237 12.51 -1.82 -12.99
CA GLN A 237 13.92 -2.00 -12.67
C GLN A 237 14.25 -1.38 -11.30
N SER A 238 15.09 -2.05 -10.52
CA SER A 238 15.65 -1.50 -9.29
C SER A 238 16.52 -0.27 -9.59
N PRO A 239 16.47 0.81 -8.77
CA PRO A 239 17.34 1.95 -8.92
C PRO A 239 18.80 1.56 -8.58
N VAL A 240 19.77 2.07 -9.34
CA VAL A 240 21.20 1.83 -9.07
C VAL A 240 21.75 2.75 -7.98
N ALA A 241 21.12 3.91 -7.81
CA ALA A 241 21.37 4.89 -6.75
C ALA A 241 20.06 5.63 -6.43
N ASP A 242 20.00 6.25 -5.25
CA ASP A 242 18.85 7.04 -4.85
C ASP A 242 18.66 8.21 -5.82
N MET A 243 17.43 8.36 -6.34
CA MET A 243 17.06 9.41 -7.30
C MET A 243 17.89 9.42 -8.58
N ASP A 244 18.40 8.26 -9.01
CA ASP A 244 19.11 8.13 -10.30
C ASP A 244 18.23 8.67 -11.44
N PRO A 245 18.78 9.45 -12.40
CA PRO A 245 18.00 10.06 -13.47
C PRO A 245 17.23 9.06 -14.34
N ALA A 246 17.78 7.87 -14.62
CA ALA A 246 17.10 6.83 -15.38
C ALA A 246 15.95 6.23 -14.56
N ALA A 247 16.17 5.99 -13.26
CA ALA A 247 15.14 5.53 -12.34
C ALA A 247 13.99 6.55 -12.20
N VAL A 248 14.31 7.85 -12.12
CA VAL A 248 13.30 8.93 -12.10
C VAL A 248 12.45 8.94 -13.37
N ALA A 249 13.06 8.76 -14.55
CA ALA A 249 12.33 8.70 -15.82
C ALA A 249 11.41 7.45 -15.89
N CYS A 250 11.90 6.29 -15.50
CA CYS A 250 11.13 5.04 -15.43
C CYS A 250 9.97 5.14 -14.43
N HIS A 251 10.24 5.69 -13.23
CA HIS A 251 9.23 5.95 -12.22
C HIS A 251 8.11 6.86 -12.73
N ALA A 252 8.47 7.98 -13.36
CA ALA A 252 7.49 8.92 -13.90
C ALA A 252 6.55 8.25 -14.92
N ALA A 253 7.09 7.40 -15.81
CA ALA A 253 6.31 6.64 -16.77
C ALA A 253 5.39 5.60 -16.10
N ALA A 254 5.88 4.90 -15.07
CA ALA A 254 5.08 3.93 -14.31
C ALA A 254 3.91 4.62 -13.58
N ILE A 255 4.18 5.74 -12.91
CA ILE A 255 3.15 6.50 -12.19
C ILE A 255 2.10 7.08 -13.13
N GLU A 256 2.50 7.61 -14.30
CA GLU A 256 1.55 8.13 -15.29
C GLU A 256 0.56 7.05 -15.74
N ARG A 257 1.04 5.82 -16.02
CA ARG A 257 0.17 4.68 -16.38
C ARG A 257 -0.78 4.33 -15.24
N GLN A 258 -0.26 4.17 -14.02
CA GLN A 258 -1.06 3.79 -12.86
C GLN A 258 -2.13 4.85 -12.53
N LEU A 259 -1.82 6.13 -12.59
CA LEU A 259 -2.79 7.20 -12.37
C LEU A 259 -3.87 7.23 -13.46
N ARG A 260 -3.52 7.02 -14.72
CA ARG A 260 -4.51 6.91 -15.81
C ARG A 260 -5.47 5.73 -15.59
N ILE A 261 -5.00 4.59 -15.09
CA ILE A 261 -5.83 3.45 -14.73
C ILE A 261 -6.75 3.83 -13.55
N LEU A 262 -6.16 4.34 -12.46
CA LEU A 262 -6.86 4.69 -11.23
C LEU A 262 -7.98 5.71 -11.44
N TYR A 263 -7.77 6.69 -12.33
CA TYR A 263 -8.73 7.74 -12.62
C TYR A 263 -9.63 7.44 -13.83
N THR A 264 -9.60 6.23 -14.40
CA THR A 264 -10.52 5.84 -15.47
C THR A 264 -11.97 6.00 -15.01
N GLY A 265 -12.76 6.79 -15.74
CA GLY A 265 -14.17 7.09 -15.42
C GLY A 265 -14.40 8.03 -14.23
N ALA A 266 -13.33 8.55 -13.59
CA ALA A 266 -13.48 9.57 -12.55
C ALA A 266 -13.83 10.94 -13.16
N GLN A 267 -14.58 11.75 -12.39
CA GLN A 267 -14.69 13.18 -12.70
C GLN A 267 -13.30 13.85 -12.59
N ALA A 268 -13.08 15.01 -13.25
CA ALA A 268 -11.80 15.75 -13.25
C ALA A 268 -11.44 16.33 -11.86
N ARG A 269 -11.52 15.53 -10.81
CA ARG A 269 -11.24 15.85 -9.40
C ARG A 269 -10.27 14.81 -8.82
N GLY A 270 -9.58 15.19 -7.76
CA GLY A 270 -8.61 14.33 -7.06
C GLY A 270 -7.19 14.89 -7.15
N LYS A 271 -6.44 14.73 -6.04
CA LYS A 271 -5.11 15.35 -5.83
C LYS A 271 -4.05 14.95 -6.88
N LEU A 272 -4.15 13.73 -7.40
CA LEU A 272 -3.18 13.14 -8.32
C LEU A 272 -3.76 12.94 -9.73
N ASN A 273 -4.96 13.46 -10.02
CA ASN A 273 -5.61 13.24 -11.32
C ASN A 273 -4.80 13.88 -12.46
N PRO A 274 -4.34 13.12 -13.47
CA PRO A 274 -3.54 13.64 -14.59
C PRO A 274 -4.23 14.73 -15.41
N THR A 275 -5.57 14.67 -15.54
CA THR A 275 -6.34 15.66 -16.32
C THR A 275 -6.37 17.03 -15.66
N ARG A 276 -6.22 17.13 -14.35
CA ARG A 276 -6.18 18.39 -13.61
C ARG A 276 -4.97 19.25 -13.95
N GLU A 277 -3.84 18.63 -14.32
CA GLU A 277 -2.61 19.34 -14.71
C GLU A 277 -2.70 19.92 -16.13
N ILE A 278 -3.54 19.37 -16.99
CA ILE A 278 -3.77 19.85 -18.35
C ILE A 278 -4.66 21.10 -18.31
N GLU A 279 -5.73 21.08 -17.51
CA GLU A 279 -6.64 22.24 -17.35
C GLU A 279 -5.98 23.43 -16.63
N ALA A 280 -5.04 23.20 -15.73
CA ALA A 280 -4.31 24.25 -15.02
C ALA A 280 -3.23 24.94 -15.90
N LYS A 281 -2.87 24.36 -17.05
CA LYS A 281 -1.89 24.91 -18.02
C LYS A 281 -2.53 25.49 -19.28
N SER A 282 -3.84 25.39 -19.42
CA SER A 282 -4.67 26.02 -20.47
C SER A 282 -5.35 27.28 -19.95
#